data_f6f7ca410ed777daf7a28baaa29eb420
#
_entry.id   f6f7ca410ed777daf7a28baaa29eb420
#
_cell.length_a   1.000
_cell.length_b   1.000
_cell.length_c   1.000
_cell.angle_alpha   90.00
_cell.angle_beta   90.00
_cell.angle_gamma   90.00
#
_symmetry.space_group_name_H-M   'P 1'
#
loop_
_entity.id
_entity.type
_entity.pdbx_description
1 polymer ?
#
loop_
_entity_poly.entity_id
_entity_poly.type
_entity_poly.pdbx_seq_one_letter_code
_entity_poly.pdbx_strand_id
1 'polypeptide(L)'
;MWIAYCLLEASRIWNEPAYETKAKAYMAKLKELVRDVPTVGKVILPARVGFEEKGVVTINPSYYPPFILRRFAEYDPSWLPILEGLINAMIRCSPGGAAPDWAKFDSTGKLVEPEKMVGSYNAIRTYLWAAITSPKDPLYAKLARHYAPMINAVKTLNVPPEEVSLGSMSFGPREVNAFGACFLPYVSNDKSGAVIRTLLTNTKMQGDNYYRNVLTIFGLGFDYKNYAFDAKGRLFIPKDNMTVRVNQPQNKP
;
A
#
# COMPACT_ATOMS: atom_id res chain seq x y z
N MET A 1 8.87 -3.94 6.59
CA MET A 1 7.53 -3.88 7.22
C MET A 1 6.71 -5.13 6.96
N TRP A 2 6.52 -5.55 5.70
CA TRP A 2 5.71 -6.73 5.36
C TRP A 2 6.11 -8.00 6.11
N ILE A 3 7.40 -8.35 6.18
CA ILE A 3 7.88 -9.53 6.93
C ILE A 3 7.44 -9.48 8.39
N ALA A 4 7.63 -8.32 9.06
CA ALA A 4 7.23 -8.18 10.45
C ALA A 4 5.70 -8.31 10.62
N TYR A 5 4.92 -7.72 9.70
CA TYR A 5 3.48 -7.84 9.70
C TYR A 5 3.02 -9.29 9.50
N CYS A 6 3.53 -9.99 8.49
CA CYS A 6 3.19 -11.39 8.24
C CYS A 6 3.51 -12.27 9.45
N LEU A 7 4.63 -12.04 10.13
CA LEU A 7 5.01 -12.78 11.34
C LEU A 7 4.05 -12.48 12.51
N LEU A 8 3.61 -11.22 12.70
CA LEU A 8 2.59 -10.90 13.73
C LEU A 8 1.26 -11.61 13.45
N GLU A 9 0.83 -11.63 12.18
CA GLU A 9 -0.42 -12.28 11.82
C GLU A 9 -0.30 -13.82 11.85
N ALA A 10 0.83 -14.39 11.44
CA ALA A 10 1.11 -15.81 11.56
C ALA A 10 1.10 -16.26 13.03
N SER A 11 1.76 -15.49 13.91
CA SER A 11 1.72 -15.76 15.35
C SER A 11 0.31 -15.79 15.89
N ARG A 12 -0.51 -14.79 15.52
CA ARG A 12 -1.90 -14.68 15.97
C ARG A 12 -2.80 -15.79 15.42
N ILE A 13 -2.67 -16.11 14.12
CA ILE A 13 -3.56 -17.06 13.43
C ILE A 13 -3.21 -18.50 13.80
N TRP A 14 -1.92 -18.81 13.90
CA TRP A 14 -1.44 -20.17 14.19
C TRP A 14 -1.13 -20.43 15.67
N ASN A 15 -1.28 -19.41 16.52
CA ASN A 15 -0.94 -19.46 17.95
C ASN A 15 0.51 -19.91 18.18
N GLU A 16 1.46 -19.34 17.41
CA GLU A 16 2.89 -19.68 17.45
C GLU A 16 3.72 -18.46 17.91
N PRO A 17 4.07 -18.37 19.21
CA PRO A 17 4.75 -17.20 19.79
C PRO A 17 6.15 -16.92 19.21
N ALA A 18 6.81 -17.92 18.63
CA ALA A 18 8.14 -17.75 18.02
C ALA A 18 8.12 -16.73 16.87
N TYR A 19 7.02 -16.64 16.13
CA TYR A 19 6.86 -15.65 15.07
C TYR A 19 6.75 -14.22 15.62
N GLU A 20 6.07 -14.04 16.74
CA GLU A 20 5.97 -12.74 17.40
C GLU A 20 7.35 -12.23 17.85
N THR A 21 8.17 -13.10 18.43
CA THR A 21 9.53 -12.75 18.84
C THR A 21 10.35 -12.24 17.65
N LYS A 22 10.27 -12.92 16.50
CA LYS A 22 10.93 -12.48 15.27
C LYS A 22 10.36 -11.16 14.75
N ALA A 23 9.04 -10.98 14.79
CA ALA A 23 8.38 -9.74 14.38
C ALA A 23 8.88 -8.54 15.18
N LYS A 24 8.97 -8.67 16.52
CA LYS A 24 9.53 -7.64 17.42
C LYS A 24 10.94 -7.22 17.01
N ALA A 25 11.80 -8.18 16.70
CA ALA A 25 13.16 -7.90 16.27
C ALA A 25 13.20 -7.09 14.94
N TYR A 26 12.34 -7.44 13.97
CA TYR A 26 12.23 -6.66 12.73
C TYR A 26 11.63 -5.27 12.97
N MET A 27 10.62 -5.13 13.84
CA MET A 27 10.04 -3.83 14.19
C MET A 27 11.06 -2.92 14.87
N ALA A 28 11.91 -3.46 15.75
CA ALA A 28 12.99 -2.71 16.38
C ALA A 28 14.00 -2.19 15.35
N LYS A 29 14.40 -3.02 14.38
CA LYS A 29 15.30 -2.61 13.28
C LYS A 29 14.69 -1.55 12.37
N LEU A 30 13.38 -1.59 12.13
CA LEU A 30 12.70 -0.55 11.36
C LEU A 30 12.74 0.81 12.07
N LYS A 31 12.69 0.84 13.40
CA LYS A 31 12.81 2.09 14.18
C LYS A 31 14.17 2.76 14.02
N GLU A 32 15.25 2.02 13.71
CA GLU A 32 16.56 2.59 13.41
C GLU A 32 16.56 3.47 12.14
N LEU A 33 15.60 3.23 11.23
CA LEU A 33 15.42 3.97 9.99
C LEU A 33 14.50 5.19 10.13
N VAL A 34 13.96 5.44 11.31
CA VAL A 34 13.07 6.59 11.56
C VAL A 34 13.86 7.87 11.55
N ARG A 35 13.32 8.89 10.88
CA ARG A 35 13.80 10.27 10.87
C ARG A 35 12.67 11.22 11.22
N ASP A 36 13.00 12.23 12.00
CA ASP A 36 12.10 13.38 12.23
C ASP A 36 12.30 14.39 11.10
N VAL A 37 11.25 14.59 10.31
CA VAL A 37 11.23 15.60 9.25
C VAL A 37 10.37 16.77 9.75
N PRO A 38 10.91 17.99 9.85
CA PRO A 38 10.17 19.14 10.34
C PRO A 38 8.83 19.29 9.63
N THR A 39 7.79 19.66 10.34
CA THR A 39 6.42 19.86 9.83
C THR A 39 5.74 18.63 9.21
N VAL A 40 6.49 17.57 8.90
CA VAL A 40 5.97 16.28 8.38
C VAL A 40 5.74 15.28 9.51
N GLY A 41 6.73 15.14 10.40
CA GLY A 41 6.75 14.18 11.49
C GLY A 41 7.72 13.02 11.23
N LYS A 42 7.51 11.91 11.92
CA LYS A 42 8.38 10.74 11.83
C LYS A 42 8.15 9.95 10.54
N VAL A 43 9.19 9.80 9.73
CA VAL A 43 9.17 8.97 8.52
C VAL A 43 10.17 7.82 8.64
N ILE A 44 9.98 6.75 7.87
CA ILE A 44 10.92 5.62 7.79
C ILE A 44 11.65 5.69 6.46
N LEU A 45 12.96 5.72 6.49
CA LEU A 45 13.78 5.66 5.28
C LEU A 45 13.61 4.30 4.58
N PRO A 46 13.64 4.24 3.24
CA PRO A 46 13.60 3.00 2.48
C PRO A 46 14.75 2.05 2.78
N ALA A 47 15.94 2.59 3.09
CA ALA A 47 17.12 1.84 3.51
C ALA A 47 18.06 2.73 4.34
N ARG A 48 19.14 2.11 4.88
CA ARG A 48 20.14 2.81 5.72
C ARG A 48 21.01 3.80 4.95
N VAL A 49 21.15 3.63 3.65
CA VAL A 49 22.07 4.39 2.80
C VAL A 49 21.34 4.87 1.55
N GLY A 50 21.65 6.08 1.09
CA GLY A 50 21.16 6.65 -0.16
C GLY A 50 19.80 7.36 -0.08
N PHE A 51 19.20 7.48 1.12
CA PHE A 51 17.87 8.09 1.28
C PHE A 51 17.86 9.29 2.26
N GLU A 52 19.01 9.64 2.76
CA GLU A 52 19.22 10.87 3.54
C GLU A 52 20.58 11.47 3.14
N GLU A 53 20.57 12.58 2.42
CA GLU A 53 21.77 13.26 1.93
C GLU A 53 21.62 14.77 2.10
N LYS A 54 22.64 15.41 2.72
CA LYS A 54 22.69 16.87 2.89
C LYS A 54 21.41 17.46 3.51
N GLY A 55 20.79 16.73 4.45
CA GLY A 55 19.55 17.16 5.12
C GLY A 55 18.28 16.96 4.27
N VAL A 56 18.38 16.32 3.11
CA VAL A 56 17.22 15.93 2.28
C VAL A 56 16.88 14.48 2.55
N VAL A 57 15.64 14.21 2.93
CA VAL A 57 15.10 12.87 3.17
C VAL A 57 14.29 12.43 1.96
N THR A 58 14.62 11.26 1.41
CA THR A 58 13.90 10.63 0.30
C THR A 58 13.00 9.51 0.81
N ILE A 59 11.73 9.53 0.42
CA ILE A 59 10.75 8.51 0.76
C ILE A 59 10.08 7.90 -0.48
N ASN A 60 9.55 6.69 -0.31
CA ASN A 60 8.63 6.08 -1.25
C ASN A 60 7.28 5.87 -0.54
N PRO A 61 6.22 6.63 -0.89
CA PRO A 61 4.93 6.56 -0.19
C PRO A 61 4.30 5.16 -0.22
N SER A 62 4.58 4.39 -1.26
CA SER A 62 4.05 3.04 -1.44
C SER A 62 4.63 2.00 -0.47
N TYR A 63 5.67 2.38 0.29
CA TYR A 63 6.25 1.51 1.30
C TYR A 63 5.52 1.56 2.64
N TYR A 64 4.47 2.39 2.78
CA TYR A 64 3.78 2.66 4.04
C TYR A 64 2.31 2.20 4.02
N PRO A 65 2.01 0.89 3.97
CA PRO A 65 0.63 0.42 4.04
C PRO A 65 -0.02 0.82 5.37
N PRO A 66 -1.13 1.58 5.37
CA PRO A 66 -1.73 2.11 6.60
C PRO A 66 -2.15 1.03 7.59
N PHE A 67 -2.70 -0.09 7.09
CA PHE A 67 -3.12 -1.20 7.94
C PHE A 67 -1.94 -1.90 8.63
N ILE A 68 -0.75 -1.97 8.01
CA ILE A 68 0.46 -2.50 8.64
C ILE A 68 0.93 -1.58 9.77
N LEU A 69 0.96 -0.28 9.51
CA LEU A 69 1.34 0.71 10.50
C LEU A 69 0.34 0.75 11.67
N ARG A 70 -0.95 0.63 11.37
CA ARG A 70 -2.00 0.50 12.40
C ARG A 70 -1.78 -0.75 13.24
N ARG A 71 -1.45 -1.88 12.61
CA ARG A 71 -1.17 -3.13 13.32
C ARG A 71 0.05 -3.03 14.24
N PHE A 72 1.09 -2.35 13.78
CA PHE A 72 2.28 -2.09 14.61
C PHE A 72 1.95 -1.18 15.80
N ALA A 73 1.17 -0.12 15.58
CA ALA A 73 0.75 0.80 16.64
C ALA A 73 -0.20 0.15 17.66
N GLU A 74 -1.07 -0.75 17.22
CA GLU A 74 -1.90 -1.59 18.11
C GLU A 74 -1.05 -2.51 18.98
N TYR A 75 0.02 -3.05 18.40
CA TYR A 75 0.93 -3.97 19.07
C TYR A 75 1.89 -3.25 20.04
N ASP A 76 2.45 -2.13 19.61
CA ASP A 76 3.38 -1.28 20.34
C ASP A 76 3.02 0.20 20.12
N PRO A 77 2.43 0.87 21.12
CA PRO A 77 1.97 2.26 20.99
C PRO A 77 3.05 3.27 20.60
N SER A 78 4.34 2.94 20.76
CA SER A 78 5.44 3.80 20.31
C SER A 78 5.49 3.97 18.78
N TRP A 79 4.71 3.19 18.03
CA TRP A 79 4.52 3.35 16.59
C TRP A 79 3.48 4.41 16.21
N LEU A 80 2.67 4.92 17.16
CA LEU A 80 1.64 5.93 16.84
C LEU A 80 2.23 7.20 16.20
N PRO A 81 3.29 7.83 16.75
CA PRO A 81 3.89 8.99 16.10
C PRO A 81 4.49 8.70 14.73
N ILE A 82 4.96 7.46 14.50
CA ILE A 82 5.49 7.03 13.20
C ILE A 82 4.35 6.85 12.21
N LEU A 83 3.26 6.21 12.62
CA LEU A 83 2.04 6.10 11.80
C LEU A 83 1.54 7.48 11.37
N GLU A 84 1.41 8.41 12.32
CA GLU A 84 0.92 9.77 12.04
C GLU A 84 1.84 10.52 11.07
N GLY A 85 3.16 10.48 11.29
CA GLY A 85 4.14 11.12 10.43
C GLY A 85 4.15 10.52 9.01
N LEU A 86 4.07 9.20 8.88
CA LEU A 86 4.03 8.55 7.57
C LEU A 86 2.74 8.86 6.78
N ILE A 87 1.58 8.87 7.45
CA ILE A 87 0.31 9.28 6.81
C ILE A 87 0.37 10.76 6.40
N ASN A 88 0.94 11.61 7.24
CA ASN A 88 1.14 13.02 6.90
C ASN A 88 2.10 13.18 5.70
N ALA A 89 3.19 12.42 5.67
CA ALA A 89 4.12 12.39 4.53
C ALA A 89 3.44 11.97 3.23
N MET A 90 2.62 10.89 3.26
CA MET A 90 1.83 10.43 2.11
C MET A 90 0.93 11.53 1.56
N ILE A 91 0.25 12.28 2.42
CA ILE A 91 -0.64 13.38 2.03
C ILE A 91 0.17 14.54 1.46
N ARG A 92 1.23 14.97 2.16
CA ARG A 92 2.03 16.13 1.76
C ARG A 92 2.80 15.94 0.47
N CYS A 93 3.23 14.72 0.16
CA CYS A 93 3.92 14.43 -1.09
C CYS A 93 2.97 14.16 -2.28
N SER A 94 1.66 14.22 -2.07
CA SER A 94 0.65 13.95 -3.10
C SER A 94 -0.18 15.20 -3.43
N PRO A 95 0.42 16.30 -3.91
CA PRO A 95 -0.32 17.49 -4.30
C PRO A 95 -1.35 17.12 -5.37
N GLY A 96 -2.54 17.72 -5.29
CA GLY A 96 -3.63 17.40 -6.21
C GLY A 96 -4.21 15.99 -6.07
N GLY A 97 -3.81 15.22 -5.05
CA GLY A 97 -4.30 13.85 -4.80
C GLY A 97 -3.66 12.78 -5.67
N ALA A 98 -2.55 13.08 -6.34
CA ALA A 98 -1.74 12.11 -7.07
C ALA A 98 -0.50 11.72 -6.26
N ALA A 99 -0.33 10.43 -5.97
CA ALA A 99 0.83 9.93 -5.26
C ALA A 99 2.05 9.86 -6.20
N PRO A 100 3.25 10.26 -5.76
CA PRO A 100 4.47 10.09 -6.53
C PRO A 100 5.09 8.72 -6.33
N ASP A 101 5.97 8.31 -7.23
CA ASP A 101 6.85 7.16 -7.04
C ASP A 101 7.85 7.42 -5.91
N TRP A 102 8.43 8.61 -5.89
CA TRP A 102 9.39 9.06 -4.91
C TRP A 102 9.13 10.52 -4.54
N ALA A 103 9.38 10.86 -3.29
CA ALA A 103 9.29 12.23 -2.80
C ALA A 103 10.50 12.58 -1.94
N LYS A 104 10.90 13.85 -1.97
CA LYS A 104 12.00 14.37 -1.17
C LYS A 104 11.51 15.52 -0.30
N PHE A 105 11.91 15.51 0.97
CA PHE A 105 11.70 16.62 1.88
C PHE A 105 13.05 17.22 2.27
N ASP A 106 13.17 18.53 2.22
CA ASP A 106 14.37 19.24 2.68
C ASP A 106 14.45 19.31 4.22
N SER A 107 15.52 19.90 4.73
CA SER A 107 15.77 20.06 6.16
C SER A 107 14.72 20.92 6.89
N THR A 108 13.85 21.63 6.18
CA THR A 108 12.72 22.39 6.74
C THR A 108 11.40 21.61 6.67
N GLY A 109 11.40 20.45 6.03
CA GLY A 109 10.23 19.64 5.76
C GLY A 109 9.39 20.11 4.56
N LYS A 110 9.96 20.96 3.71
CA LYS A 110 9.35 21.37 2.45
C LYS A 110 9.57 20.28 1.38
N LEU A 111 8.55 20.05 0.58
CA LEU A 111 8.64 19.14 -0.57
C LEU A 111 9.54 19.72 -1.65
N VAL A 112 10.50 18.93 -2.11
CA VAL A 112 11.49 19.34 -3.11
C VAL A 112 10.96 19.04 -4.51
N GLU A 113 10.98 20.00 -5.41
CA GLU A 113 10.64 19.91 -6.84
C GLU A 113 9.33 19.14 -7.12
N PRO A 114 8.22 19.47 -6.46
CA PRO A 114 6.96 18.73 -6.63
C PRO A 114 6.46 18.74 -8.09
N GLU A 115 6.81 19.75 -8.86
CA GLU A 115 6.45 19.89 -10.28
C GLU A 115 7.15 18.86 -11.19
N LYS A 116 8.26 18.26 -10.74
CA LYS A 116 9.00 17.23 -11.47
C LYS A 116 8.61 15.81 -11.05
N MET A 117 7.75 15.66 -10.04
CA MET A 117 7.37 14.34 -9.54
C MET A 117 6.44 13.62 -10.52
N VAL A 118 6.65 12.32 -10.60
CA VAL A 118 5.86 11.39 -11.41
C VAL A 118 5.34 10.28 -10.52
N GLY A 119 4.10 9.89 -10.74
CA GLY A 119 3.48 8.72 -10.13
C GLY A 119 3.24 7.64 -11.19
N SER A 120 3.83 6.46 -11.00
CA SER A 120 3.72 5.33 -11.91
C SER A 120 3.79 4.01 -11.13
N TYR A 121 4.67 3.10 -11.47
CA TYR A 121 4.76 1.74 -10.91
C TYR A 121 4.96 1.66 -9.39
N ASN A 122 5.59 2.64 -8.75
CA ASN A 122 5.63 2.67 -7.29
C ASN A 122 4.34 3.25 -6.71
N ALA A 123 3.91 4.39 -7.22
CA ALA A 123 2.76 5.15 -6.73
C ALA A 123 1.47 4.35 -6.65
N ILE A 124 1.20 3.46 -7.62
CA ILE A 124 -0.06 2.68 -7.68
C ILE A 124 -0.31 1.87 -6.42
N ARG A 125 0.73 1.36 -5.78
CA ARG A 125 0.59 0.60 -4.52
C ARG A 125 0.10 1.47 -3.36
N THR A 126 0.36 2.77 -3.40
CA THR A 126 -0.15 3.72 -2.40
C THR A 126 -1.68 3.73 -2.39
N TYR A 127 -2.29 3.75 -3.57
CA TYR A 127 -3.76 3.68 -3.71
C TYR A 127 -4.31 2.33 -3.25
N LEU A 128 -3.66 1.23 -3.63
CA LEU A 128 -4.07 -0.12 -3.22
C LEU A 128 -4.07 -0.25 -1.69
N TRP A 129 -2.96 0.12 -1.04
CA TRP A 129 -2.85 0.00 0.42
C TRP A 129 -3.85 0.88 1.16
N ALA A 130 -4.10 2.09 0.67
CA ALA A 130 -5.12 2.97 1.23
C ALA A 130 -6.54 2.39 1.04
N ALA A 131 -6.83 1.84 -0.15
CA ALA A 131 -8.14 1.30 -0.50
C ALA A 131 -8.52 0.03 0.29
N ILE A 132 -7.55 -0.85 0.56
CA ILE A 132 -7.80 -2.09 1.33
C ILE A 132 -7.69 -1.88 2.85
N THR A 133 -7.32 -0.69 3.30
CA THR A 133 -7.42 -0.33 4.73
C THR A 133 -8.89 -0.42 5.18
N SER A 134 -9.13 -0.88 6.40
CA SER A 134 -10.49 -1.05 6.93
C SER A 134 -11.31 0.25 6.85
N PRO A 135 -12.54 0.22 6.33
CA PRO A 135 -13.43 1.40 6.37
C PRO A 135 -13.77 1.88 7.79
N LYS A 136 -13.54 1.03 8.81
CA LYS A 136 -13.69 1.37 10.23
C LYS A 136 -12.46 2.07 10.82
N ASP A 137 -11.33 2.10 10.10
CA ASP A 137 -10.17 2.91 10.48
C ASP A 137 -10.37 4.34 9.93
N PRO A 138 -10.25 5.39 10.77
CA PRO A 138 -10.36 6.79 10.32
C PRO A 138 -9.40 7.16 9.18
N LEU A 139 -8.27 6.46 9.06
CA LEU A 139 -7.31 6.67 7.97
C LEU A 139 -7.90 6.37 6.59
N TYR A 140 -8.81 5.39 6.49
CA TYR A 140 -9.49 5.07 5.23
C TYR A 140 -10.19 6.29 4.65
N ALA A 141 -11.09 6.91 5.41
CA ALA A 141 -11.85 8.08 4.97
C ALA A 141 -10.93 9.28 4.67
N LYS A 142 -9.88 9.47 5.48
CA LYS A 142 -8.88 10.53 5.29
C LYS A 142 -8.14 10.37 3.97
N LEU A 143 -7.63 9.17 3.67
CA LEU A 143 -6.87 8.88 2.46
C LEU A 143 -7.76 8.81 1.21
N ALA A 144 -8.96 8.21 1.31
CA ALA A 144 -9.92 8.19 0.21
C ALA A 144 -10.33 9.61 -0.23
N ARG A 145 -10.54 10.52 0.72
CA ARG A 145 -10.83 11.93 0.42
C ARG A 145 -9.63 12.61 -0.24
N HIS A 146 -8.42 12.35 0.25
CA HIS A 146 -7.21 12.94 -0.30
C HIS A 146 -6.96 12.48 -1.74
N TYR A 147 -7.11 11.18 -2.01
CA TYR A 147 -6.90 10.58 -3.34
C TYR A 147 -8.14 10.65 -4.26
N ALA A 148 -9.22 11.32 -3.83
CA ALA A 148 -10.44 11.43 -4.63
C ALA A 148 -10.21 11.95 -6.07
N PRO A 149 -9.31 12.92 -6.34
CA PRO A 149 -9.03 13.35 -7.71
C PRO A 149 -8.57 12.19 -8.62
N MET A 150 -7.64 11.36 -8.14
CA MET A 150 -7.17 10.20 -8.91
C MET A 150 -8.24 9.10 -9.03
N ILE A 151 -9.00 8.85 -7.97
CA ILE A 151 -10.11 7.88 -8.00
C ILE A 151 -11.16 8.33 -9.04
N ASN A 152 -11.49 9.62 -9.08
CA ASN A 152 -12.44 10.19 -10.05
C ASN A 152 -11.88 10.15 -11.48
N ALA A 153 -10.59 10.38 -11.67
CA ALA A 153 -9.95 10.22 -12.98
C ALA A 153 -10.10 8.77 -13.49
N VAL A 154 -9.87 7.77 -12.65
CA VAL A 154 -10.06 6.35 -13.02
C VAL A 154 -11.53 6.05 -13.34
N LYS A 155 -12.49 6.60 -12.59
CA LYS A 155 -13.93 6.47 -12.87
C LYS A 155 -14.30 7.05 -14.23
N THR A 156 -13.74 8.20 -14.58
CA THR A 156 -13.98 8.88 -15.86
C THR A 156 -13.33 8.14 -17.03
N LEU A 157 -12.10 7.70 -16.86
CA LEU A 157 -11.31 7.01 -17.88
C LEU A 157 -11.70 5.54 -18.05
N ASN A 158 -12.40 4.93 -17.09
CA ASN A 158 -12.70 3.50 -16.92
C ASN A 158 -11.47 2.59 -16.67
N VAL A 159 -10.27 3.09 -16.84
CA VAL A 159 -8.99 2.44 -16.53
C VAL A 159 -7.99 3.48 -16.04
N PRO A 160 -7.05 3.13 -15.14
CA PRO A 160 -6.06 4.09 -14.65
C PRO A 160 -5.04 4.45 -15.72
N PRO A 161 -4.42 5.64 -15.63
CA PRO A 161 -3.23 5.97 -16.39
C PRO A 161 -2.02 5.21 -15.85
N GLU A 162 -1.08 4.85 -16.71
CA GLU A 162 0.20 4.24 -16.33
C GLU A 162 1.14 5.24 -15.65
N GLU A 163 1.01 6.50 -16.02
CA GLU A 163 1.84 7.58 -15.49
C GLU A 163 1.01 8.84 -15.24
N VAL A 164 1.35 9.54 -14.19
CA VAL A 164 0.80 10.86 -13.85
C VAL A 164 1.93 11.82 -13.57
N SER A 165 2.00 12.92 -14.31
CA SER A 165 2.86 14.05 -13.98
C SER A 165 2.18 14.90 -12.91
N LEU A 166 2.76 14.97 -11.70
CA LEU A 166 2.10 15.61 -10.56
C LEU A 166 2.01 17.14 -10.72
N GLY A 167 3.01 17.75 -11.36
CA GLY A 167 3.05 19.21 -11.55
C GLY A 167 1.93 19.73 -12.45
N SER A 168 1.62 19.01 -13.53
CA SER A 168 0.58 19.38 -14.50
C SER A 168 -0.72 18.61 -14.34
N MET A 169 -0.75 17.56 -13.52
CA MET A 169 -1.84 16.58 -13.44
C MET A 169 -2.21 15.99 -14.81
N SER A 170 -1.21 15.84 -15.68
CA SER A 170 -1.38 15.18 -16.98
C SER A 170 -1.22 13.67 -16.86
N PHE A 171 -2.01 12.95 -17.65
CA PHE A 171 -2.09 11.49 -17.64
C PHE A 171 -1.43 10.90 -18.88
N GLY A 172 -0.56 9.91 -18.67
CA GLY A 172 0.04 9.10 -19.73
C GLY A 172 -0.91 8.05 -20.31
N PRO A 173 -0.38 7.06 -21.03
CA PRO A 173 -1.15 5.93 -21.55
C PRO A 173 -1.95 5.22 -20.47
N ARG A 174 -2.95 4.45 -20.87
CA ARG A 174 -3.80 3.66 -19.94
C ARG A 174 -3.21 2.28 -19.71
N GLU A 175 -3.20 1.83 -18.46
CA GLU A 175 -2.72 0.50 -18.08
C GLU A 175 -3.72 -0.20 -17.16
N VAL A 176 -4.17 -1.38 -17.56
CA VAL A 176 -5.21 -2.12 -16.83
C VAL A 176 -4.62 -3.04 -15.78
N ASN A 177 -3.63 -3.78 -16.13
CA ASN A 177 -3.09 -4.92 -15.36
C ASN A 177 -2.81 -4.58 -13.88
N ALA A 178 -1.55 -4.36 -13.52
CA ALA A 178 -1.17 -4.00 -12.15
C ALA A 178 -1.87 -2.72 -11.67
N PHE A 179 -2.02 -1.73 -12.55
CA PHE A 179 -2.64 -0.44 -12.23
C PHE A 179 -4.13 -0.59 -11.95
N GLY A 180 -4.86 -1.31 -12.83
CA GLY A 180 -6.27 -1.61 -12.61
C GLY A 180 -6.52 -2.33 -11.30
N ALA A 181 -5.70 -3.34 -10.99
CA ALA A 181 -5.79 -4.09 -9.74
C ALA A 181 -5.63 -3.19 -8.51
N CYS A 182 -4.75 -2.19 -8.57
CA CYS A 182 -4.51 -1.26 -7.46
C CYS A 182 -5.68 -0.29 -7.21
N PHE A 183 -6.43 0.08 -8.23
CA PHE A 183 -7.60 0.96 -8.09
C PHE A 183 -8.91 0.22 -7.90
N LEU A 184 -8.99 -1.07 -8.26
CA LEU A 184 -10.22 -1.86 -8.20
C LEU A 184 -10.95 -1.75 -6.85
N PRO A 185 -10.30 -1.84 -5.68
CA PRO A 185 -11.00 -1.73 -4.41
C PRO A 185 -11.74 -0.39 -4.20
N TYR A 186 -11.26 0.71 -4.78
CA TYR A 186 -11.93 2.01 -4.70
C TYR A 186 -13.12 2.16 -5.64
N VAL A 187 -13.11 1.45 -6.77
CA VAL A 187 -14.11 1.59 -7.84
C VAL A 187 -14.95 0.33 -8.03
N SER A 188 -14.86 -0.62 -7.09
CA SER A 188 -15.48 -1.95 -7.17
C SER A 188 -16.97 -1.92 -7.51
N ASN A 189 -17.71 -0.94 -6.99
CA ASN A 189 -19.15 -0.79 -7.20
C ASN A 189 -19.51 0.13 -8.38
N ASP A 190 -18.53 0.67 -9.08
CA ASP A 190 -18.72 1.58 -10.21
C ASP A 190 -18.61 0.84 -11.56
N LYS A 191 -19.06 1.49 -12.64
CA LYS A 191 -18.89 0.98 -14.01
C LYS A 191 -17.42 0.67 -14.33
N SER A 192 -16.50 1.54 -13.94
CA SER A 192 -15.07 1.35 -14.11
C SER A 192 -14.56 0.10 -13.38
N GLY A 193 -15.08 -0.19 -12.19
CA GLY A 193 -14.76 -1.43 -11.46
C GLY A 193 -15.19 -2.69 -12.21
N ALA A 194 -16.38 -2.69 -12.81
CA ALA A 194 -16.83 -3.80 -13.64
C ALA A 194 -15.91 -4.00 -14.86
N VAL A 195 -15.52 -2.93 -15.54
CA VAL A 195 -14.58 -2.98 -16.68
C VAL A 195 -13.23 -3.54 -16.23
N ILE A 196 -12.63 -2.96 -15.19
CA ILE A 196 -11.32 -3.39 -14.68
C ILE A 196 -11.35 -4.86 -14.25
N ARG A 197 -12.38 -5.29 -13.50
CA ARG A 197 -12.54 -6.68 -13.06
C ARG A 197 -12.58 -7.64 -14.25
N THR A 198 -13.38 -7.33 -15.27
CA THR A 198 -13.47 -8.15 -16.48
C THR A 198 -12.12 -8.26 -17.18
N LEU A 199 -11.39 -7.17 -17.34
CA LEU A 199 -10.09 -7.18 -17.99
C LEU A 199 -9.05 -7.97 -17.19
N LEU A 200 -9.01 -7.83 -15.87
CA LEU A 200 -8.10 -8.57 -15.00
C LEU A 200 -8.38 -10.07 -15.00
N THR A 201 -9.66 -10.48 -14.95
CA THR A 201 -10.04 -11.90 -14.91
C THR A 201 -9.80 -12.60 -16.24
N ASN A 202 -9.91 -11.87 -17.35
CA ASN A 202 -9.64 -12.40 -18.69
C ASN A 202 -8.14 -12.46 -19.04
N THR A 203 -7.30 -11.83 -18.22
CA THR A 203 -5.87 -11.80 -18.46
C THR A 203 -5.17 -12.93 -17.71
N LYS A 204 -4.51 -13.83 -18.45
CA LYS A 204 -3.75 -14.93 -17.85
C LYS A 204 -2.57 -14.37 -17.03
N MET A 205 -2.34 -14.94 -15.85
CA MET A 205 -1.12 -14.69 -15.09
C MET A 205 0.10 -15.19 -15.89
N GLN A 206 1.15 -14.36 -15.93
CA GLN A 206 2.41 -14.69 -16.61
C GLN A 206 3.43 -15.13 -15.57
N GLY A 207 4.05 -16.30 -15.77
CA GLY A 207 4.96 -16.87 -14.77
C GLY A 207 6.20 -16.02 -14.46
N ASP A 208 6.60 -15.15 -15.37
CA ASP A 208 7.75 -14.26 -15.28
C ASP A 208 7.43 -12.84 -14.78
N ASN A 209 6.14 -12.49 -14.63
CA ASN A 209 5.73 -11.17 -14.19
C ASN A 209 5.24 -11.16 -12.72
N TYR A 210 6.18 -11.35 -11.78
CA TYR A 210 5.90 -11.33 -10.35
C TYR A 210 5.14 -10.08 -9.90
N TYR A 211 5.59 -8.90 -10.29
CA TYR A 211 5.02 -7.62 -9.84
C TYR A 211 3.53 -7.50 -10.18
N ARG A 212 3.20 -7.71 -11.46
CA ARG A 212 1.83 -7.67 -11.94
C ARG A 212 0.96 -8.71 -11.25
N ASN A 213 1.43 -9.96 -11.18
CA ASN A 213 0.68 -11.06 -10.62
C ASN A 213 0.33 -10.81 -9.14
N VAL A 214 1.29 -10.35 -8.35
CA VAL A 214 1.09 -10.04 -6.92
C VAL A 214 0.04 -8.94 -6.73
N LEU A 215 0.12 -7.84 -7.48
CA LEU A 215 -0.86 -6.76 -7.38
C LEU A 215 -2.25 -7.20 -7.85
N THR A 216 -2.32 -8.01 -8.89
CA THR A 216 -3.59 -8.61 -9.36
C THR A 216 -4.22 -9.49 -8.27
N ILE A 217 -3.43 -10.32 -7.58
CA ILE A 217 -3.92 -11.16 -6.47
C ILE A 217 -4.42 -10.28 -5.32
N PHE A 218 -3.71 -9.21 -4.97
CA PHE A 218 -4.17 -8.28 -3.93
C PHE A 218 -5.48 -7.60 -4.31
N GLY A 219 -5.56 -7.00 -5.49
CA GLY A 219 -6.73 -6.25 -5.93
C GLY A 219 -7.97 -7.14 -6.09
N LEU A 220 -7.87 -8.22 -6.86
CA LEU A 220 -8.98 -9.16 -7.08
C LEU A 220 -9.34 -9.92 -5.79
N GLY A 221 -8.34 -10.33 -5.00
CA GLY A 221 -8.59 -11.03 -3.74
C GLY A 221 -9.40 -10.19 -2.76
N PHE A 222 -9.13 -8.89 -2.68
CA PHE A 222 -9.92 -7.97 -1.87
C PHE A 222 -11.33 -7.75 -2.45
N ASP A 223 -11.43 -7.54 -3.75
CA ASP A 223 -12.69 -7.33 -4.46
C ASP A 223 -13.63 -8.55 -4.32
N TYR A 224 -13.09 -9.76 -4.38
CA TYR A 224 -13.83 -11.01 -4.15
C TYR A 224 -14.01 -11.36 -2.66
N LYS A 225 -13.61 -10.47 -1.75
CA LYS A 225 -13.74 -10.67 -0.29
C LYS A 225 -13.00 -11.90 0.23
N ASN A 226 -11.92 -12.32 -0.44
CA ASN A 226 -11.07 -13.42 0.01
C ASN A 226 -10.28 -13.08 1.26
N TYR A 227 -10.08 -11.80 1.53
CA TYR A 227 -9.47 -11.27 2.74
C TYR A 227 -9.96 -9.84 3.03
N ALA A 228 -9.75 -9.39 4.25
CA ALA A 228 -9.98 -8.01 4.68
C ALA A 228 -9.05 -7.66 5.84
N PHE A 229 -9.01 -6.38 6.22
CA PHE A 229 -8.35 -5.92 7.44
C PHE A 229 -9.38 -5.30 8.39
N ASP A 230 -9.21 -5.51 9.69
CA ASP A 230 -10.03 -4.82 10.70
C ASP A 230 -9.48 -3.41 11.00
N ALA A 231 -10.18 -2.68 11.88
CA ALA A 231 -9.78 -1.32 12.27
C ALA A 231 -8.42 -1.25 13.02
N LYS A 232 -7.87 -2.38 13.43
CA LYS A 232 -6.58 -2.53 14.10
C LYS A 232 -5.50 -3.05 13.16
N GLY A 233 -5.80 -3.15 11.87
CA GLY A 233 -4.91 -3.66 10.83
C GLY A 233 -4.71 -5.18 10.88
N ARG A 234 -5.53 -5.93 11.59
CA ARG A 234 -5.44 -7.40 11.66
C ARG A 234 -6.03 -8.02 10.40
N LEU A 235 -5.37 -9.02 9.85
CA LEU A 235 -5.85 -9.78 8.71
C LEU A 235 -7.07 -10.63 9.11
N PHE A 236 -8.12 -10.53 8.33
CA PHE A 236 -9.29 -11.41 8.38
C PHE A 236 -9.35 -12.23 7.10
N ILE A 237 -9.50 -13.55 7.25
CA ILE A 237 -9.72 -14.50 6.15
C ILE A 237 -11.05 -15.20 6.46
N PRO A 238 -12.05 -15.15 5.54
CA PRO A 238 -13.31 -15.88 5.72
C PRO A 238 -13.05 -17.38 5.91
N LYS A 239 -13.82 -18.03 6.79
CA LYS A 239 -13.64 -19.45 7.13
C LYS A 239 -13.73 -20.37 5.91
N ASP A 240 -14.60 -20.05 4.98
CA ASP A 240 -14.79 -20.83 3.74
C ASP A 240 -13.56 -20.81 2.82
N ASN A 241 -12.69 -19.80 2.97
CA ASN A 241 -11.45 -19.66 2.21
C ASN A 241 -10.23 -20.24 2.96
N MET A 242 -10.39 -20.68 4.21
CA MET A 242 -9.30 -21.30 4.99
C MET A 242 -9.08 -22.78 4.65
N THR A 243 -10.02 -23.44 3.98
CA THR A 243 -9.85 -24.81 3.49
C THR A 243 -9.04 -24.81 2.18
N VAL A 244 -7.76 -24.56 2.29
CA VAL A 244 -6.82 -25.00 1.26
C VAL A 244 -6.85 -26.53 1.29
N ARG A 245 -7.54 -27.13 0.33
CA ARG A 245 -7.36 -28.56 0.06
C ARG A 245 -5.91 -28.73 -0.37
N VAL A 246 -5.05 -29.10 0.57
CA VAL A 246 -3.75 -29.68 0.25
C VAL A 246 -4.07 -31.00 -0.44
N ASN A 247 -4.11 -31.01 -1.77
CA ASN A 247 -4.09 -32.22 -2.52
C ASN A 247 -2.75 -32.91 -2.22
N GLN A 248 -2.78 -33.82 -1.27
CA GLN A 248 -1.67 -34.74 -1.09
C GLN A 248 -1.49 -35.48 -2.43
N PRO A 249 -0.27 -35.60 -2.96
CA PRO A 249 -0.03 -36.43 -4.11
C PRO A 249 -0.50 -37.84 -3.75
N GLN A 250 -1.47 -38.37 -4.50
CA GLN A 250 -1.84 -39.76 -4.39
C GLN A 250 -0.60 -40.56 -4.82
N ASN A 251 0.10 -41.14 -3.87
CA ASN A 251 1.00 -42.23 -4.14
C ASN A 251 0.15 -43.37 -4.75
N LYS A 252 0.21 -43.53 -6.07
CA LYS A 252 -0.24 -44.76 -6.72
C LYS A 252 0.83 -45.82 -6.46
N PRO A 253 0.40 -47.06 -6.14
CA PRO A 253 1.27 -48.17 -5.89
C PRO A 253 2.08 -48.61 -7.11
#